data_661fa5b492eb373808e50b56cf1ee1ea
#
_entry.id   661fa5b492eb373808e50b56cf1ee1ea
#
_cell.length_a   1.000
_cell.length_b   1.000
_cell.length_c   1.000
_cell.angle_alpha   90.00
_cell.angle_beta   90.00
_cell.angle_gamma   90.00
#
_symmetry.space_group_name_H-M   'P 1'
#
loop_
_entity.id
_entity.type
_entity.pdbx_description
1 polymer ?
#
loop_
_entity_poly.entity_id
_entity_poly.type
_entity_poly.pdbx_seq_one_letter_code
_entity_poly.pdbx_strand_id
1 'polypeptide(L)'
;MDYVTLGRTEIKVCKNGFGALPIQRISFDSAKEILLHAYNSGINFFDTARFYTDSEEKIGYALSDVRDKIYIATKTAAQNADDFWKDLNTSLNNMKTDYIDIYQFHNPSFCPKPNDGTGLYEAMLEAKAQGKIRFIGLTNHRLAVAQEAIDSGLYDTIQFPFCYLATDKDIAIVENCKKNNLGFIAMKGLSGGLITNSAAAYAFMAQYDNVPVSYTHLRAHETRRHL
;
A
#
# COMPACT_ATOMS: atom_id res chain seq x y z
N MET A 1 -12.46 15.37 -5.14
CA MET A 1 -11.84 14.14 -4.58
C MET A 1 -11.96 14.17 -3.07
N ASP A 2 -12.29 13.04 -2.47
CA ASP A 2 -12.42 12.92 -1.01
C ASP A 2 -11.10 12.44 -0.43
N TYR A 3 -10.67 13.07 0.65
CA TYR A 3 -9.46 12.72 1.39
C TYR A 3 -9.81 12.22 2.78
N VAL A 4 -9.06 11.26 3.27
CA VAL A 4 -9.24 10.68 4.60
C VAL A 4 -7.90 10.53 5.30
N THR A 5 -7.96 10.50 6.63
CA THR A 5 -6.76 10.25 7.45
C THR A 5 -6.53 8.74 7.57
N LEU A 6 -5.30 8.30 7.31
CA LEU A 6 -4.90 6.90 7.36
C LEU A 6 -4.53 6.50 8.80
N GLY A 7 -5.53 6.30 9.65
CA GLY A 7 -5.37 5.92 11.05
C GLY A 7 -4.39 6.82 11.81
N ARG A 8 -3.60 6.20 12.70
CA ARG A 8 -2.60 6.90 13.55
C ARG A 8 -1.44 7.54 12.79
N THR A 9 -1.33 7.31 11.48
CA THR A 9 -0.26 7.95 10.68
C THR A 9 -0.49 9.44 10.48
N GLU A 10 -1.71 9.92 10.67
CA GLU A 10 -2.16 11.30 10.46
C GLU A 10 -1.98 11.81 9.01
N ILE A 11 -1.50 10.96 8.09
CA ILE A 11 -1.41 11.35 6.68
C ILE A 11 -2.80 11.38 6.03
N LYS A 12 -3.04 12.43 5.24
CA LYS A 12 -4.28 12.60 4.47
C LYS A 12 -4.08 12.07 3.05
N VAL A 13 -4.75 10.99 2.74
CA VAL A 13 -4.70 10.35 1.43
C VAL A 13 -6.02 10.49 0.70
N CYS A 14 -5.98 10.57 -0.63
CA CYS A 14 -7.17 10.42 -1.45
C CYS A 14 -7.83 9.06 -1.17
N LYS A 15 -9.17 9.02 -1.07
CA LYS A 15 -9.90 7.76 -0.91
C LYS A 15 -9.57 6.73 -1.98
N ASN A 16 -9.23 7.20 -3.18
CA ASN A 16 -8.79 6.37 -4.28
C ASN A 16 -7.26 6.46 -4.40
N GLY A 17 -6.56 5.44 -3.90
CA GLY A 17 -5.12 5.31 -4.11
C GLY A 17 -4.80 4.68 -5.48
N PHE A 18 -3.57 4.86 -5.94
CA PHE A 18 -3.09 4.26 -7.19
C PHE A 18 -2.27 3.00 -6.90
N GLY A 19 -2.76 1.85 -7.36
CA GLY A 19 -2.01 0.60 -7.31
C GLY A 19 -1.13 0.40 -8.53
N ALA A 20 0.16 0.38 -8.33
CA ALA A 20 1.15 0.39 -9.40
C ALA A 20 1.53 -1.00 -9.95
N LEU A 21 0.89 -2.09 -9.52
CA LEU A 21 1.15 -3.41 -10.10
C LEU A 21 0.96 -3.46 -11.62
N PRO A 22 -0.08 -2.86 -12.23
CA PRO A 22 -0.29 -2.97 -13.67
C PRO A 22 0.73 -2.23 -14.52
N ILE A 23 1.39 -1.18 -14.00
CA ILE A 23 2.34 -0.39 -14.80
C ILE A 23 3.62 -1.17 -15.16
N GLN A 24 3.93 -2.28 -14.48
CA GLN A 24 5.06 -3.15 -14.82
C GLN A 24 4.99 -3.73 -16.25
N ARG A 25 3.83 -3.67 -16.91
CA ARG A 25 3.59 -4.28 -18.24
C ARG A 25 3.59 -3.27 -19.39
N ILE A 26 3.90 -2.02 -19.13
CA ILE A 26 3.89 -0.93 -20.11
C ILE A 26 5.25 -0.22 -20.15
N SER A 27 5.49 0.62 -21.15
CA SER A 27 6.73 1.40 -21.25
C SER A 27 6.84 2.44 -20.11
N PHE A 28 8.05 2.95 -19.89
CA PHE A 28 8.29 4.04 -18.93
C PHE A 28 7.50 5.30 -19.27
N ASP A 29 7.44 5.67 -20.55
CA ASP A 29 6.70 6.86 -20.98
C ASP A 29 5.19 6.70 -20.79
N SER A 30 4.62 5.55 -21.14
CA SER A 30 3.21 5.26 -20.89
C SER A 30 2.90 5.23 -19.39
N ALA A 31 3.81 4.68 -18.56
CA ALA A 31 3.65 4.69 -17.12
C ALA A 31 3.69 6.13 -16.58
N LYS A 32 4.61 6.98 -17.08
CA LYS A 32 4.70 8.39 -16.70
C LYS A 32 3.42 9.15 -17.03
N GLU A 33 2.87 8.99 -18.21
CA GLU A 33 1.59 9.62 -18.59
C GLU A 33 0.47 9.25 -17.61
N ILE A 34 0.32 7.96 -17.30
CA ILE A 34 -0.72 7.46 -16.40
C ILE A 34 -0.51 7.98 -14.97
N LEU A 35 0.72 7.90 -14.45
CA LEU A 35 1.04 8.34 -13.09
C LEU A 35 0.85 9.84 -12.90
N LEU A 36 1.30 10.65 -13.87
CA LEU A 36 1.09 12.10 -13.84
C LEU A 36 -0.39 12.46 -14.01
N HIS A 37 -1.13 11.72 -14.85
CA HIS A 37 -2.58 11.93 -14.97
C HIS A 37 -3.29 11.63 -13.64
N ALA A 38 -2.93 10.53 -12.97
CA ALA A 38 -3.47 10.19 -11.66
C ALA A 38 -3.16 11.28 -10.61
N TYR A 39 -1.91 11.74 -10.55
CA TYR A 39 -1.50 12.81 -9.66
C TYR A 39 -2.26 14.12 -9.94
N ASN A 40 -2.32 14.55 -11.20
CA ASN A 40 -3.04 15.78 -11.61
C ASN A 40 -4.54 15.68 -11.36
N SER A 41 -5.08 14.48 -11.30
CA SER A 41 -6.48 14.22 -10.91
C SER A 41 -6.69 14.20 -9.38
N GLY A 42 -5.67 14.50 -8.57
CA GLY A 42 -5.75 14.61 -7.11
C GLY A 42 -5.44 13.32 -6.35
N ILE A 43 -4.98 12.25 -7.01
CA ILE A 43 -4.47 11.06 -6.33
C ILE A 43 -3.08 11.40 -5.77
N ASN A 44 -2.94 11.26 -4.45
CA ASN A 44 -1.69 11.52 -3.75
C ASN A 44 -1.12 10.31 -3.01
N PHE A 45 -1.70 9.11 -3.21
CA PHE A 45 -1.22 7.86 -2.60
C PHE A 45 -0.93 6.82 -3.68
N PHE A 46 0.32 6.35 -3.74
CA PHE A 46 0.82 5.39 -4.72
C PHE A 46 1.39 4.18 -4.01
N ASP A 47 0.84 3.00 -4.31
CA ASP A 47 1.27 1.73 -3.69
C ASP A 47 1.93 0.82 -4.72
N THR A 48 3.14 0.38 -4.42
CA THR A 48 3.96 -0.52 -5.23
C THR A 48 4.55 -1.64 -4.38
N ALA A 49 5.51 -2.38 -4.90
CA ALA A 49 6.28 -3.38 -4.16
C ALA A 49 7.61 -3.67 -4.85
N ARG A 50 8.61 -4.12 -4.08
CA ARG A 50 9.92 -4.55 -4.59
C ARG A 50 9.77 -5.64 -5.67
N PHE A 51 8.79 -6.53 -5.53
CA PHE A 51 8.53 -7.61 -6.50
C PHE A 51 7.75 -7.21 -7.76
N TYR A 52 7.33 -5.96 -7.89
CA TYR A 52 6.61 -5.51 -9.09
C TYR A 52 7.59 -5.06 -10.19
N THR A 53 8.55 -5.93 -10.52
CA THR A 53 9.59 -5.73 -11.55
C THR A 53 10.17 -4.29 -11.52
N ASP A 54 9.82 -3.45 -12.49
CA ASP A 54 10.29 -2.08 -12.70
C ASP A 54 9.29 -1.00 -12.22
N SER A 55 8.24 -1.39 -11.46
CA SER A 55 7.19 -0.46 -11.01
C SER A 55 7.75 0.66 -10.12
N GLU A 56 8.69 0.35 -9.21
CA GLU A 56 9.33 1.36 -8.36
C GLU A 56 10.15 2.35 -9.20
N GLU A 57 10.89 1.87 -10.20
CA GLU A 57 11.67 2.72 -11.11
C GLU A 57 10.77 3.64 -11.93
N LYS A 58 9.61 3.14 -12.38
CA LYS A 58 8.61 3.94 -13.11
C LYS A 58 7.98 5.02 -12.23
N ILE A 59 7.73 4.74 -10.94
CA ILE A 59 7.29 5.75 -9.98
C ILE A 59 8.37 6.83 -9.82
N GLY A 60 9.62 6.43 -9.61
CA GLY A 60 10.74 7.37 -9.51
C GLY A 60 10.95 8.19 -10.78
N TYR A 61 10.78 7.58 -11.96
CA TYR A 61 10.88 8.27 -13.24
C TYR A 61 9.77 9.31 -13.45
N ALA A 62 8.56 9.02 -12.98
CA ALA A 62 7.39 9.84 -13.24
C ALA A 62 7.13 10.91 -12.17
N LEU A 63 7.38 10.61 -10.89
CA LEU A 63 6.86 11.39 -9.76
C LEU A 63 7.94 11.96 -8.84
N SER A 64 9.24 11.83 -9.15
CA SER A 64 10.32 12.38 -8.32
C SER A 64 10.20 13.90 -8.11
N ASP A 65 9.75 14.64 -9.12
CA ASP A 65 9.61 16.12 -9.05
C ASP A 65 8.47 16.57 -8.11
N VAL A 66 7.58 15.66 -7.72
CA VAL A 66 6.45 15.93 -6.84
C VAL A 66 6.45 15.05 -5.59
N ARG A 67 7.62 14.48 -5.25
CA ARG A 67 7.77 13.51 -4.15
C ARG A 67 7.23 14.03 -2.81
N ASP A 68 7.42 15.29 -2.52
CA ASP A 68 6.96 15.98 -1.30
C ASP A 68 5.43 16.18 -1.23
N LYS A 69 4.72 16.00 -2.34
CA LYS A 69 3.26 16.19 -2.47
C LYS A 69 2.49 14.87 -2.49
N ILE A 70 3.20 13.75 -2.45
CA ILE A 70 2.61 12.42 -2.54
C ILE A 70 3.07 11.52 -1.39
N TYR A 71 2.31 10.47 -1.16
CA TYR A 71 2.65 9.40 -0.24
C TYR A 71 2.91 8.12 -1.02
N ILE A 72 4.01 7.46 -0.73
CA ILE A 72 4.40 6.21 -1.39
C ILE A 72 4.42 5.08 -0.36
N ALA A 73 3.70 4.00 -0.67
CA ALA A 73 3.82 2.73 0.01
C ALA A 73 4.56 1.73 -0.90
N THR A 74 5.58 1.06 -0.36
CA THR A 74 6.18 -0.10 -1.02
C THR A 74 6.42 -1.23 -0.03
N LYS A 75 6.90 -2.39 -0.52
CA LYS A 75 6.88 -3.63 0.26
C LYS A 75 8.15 -4.43 0.03
N THR A 76 8.62 -5.08 1.11
CA THR A 76 9.70 -6.08 1.06
C THR A 76 9.15 -7.48 1.38
N ALA A 77 9.69 -8.49 0.74
CA ALA A 77 9.47 -9.89 1.11
C ALA A 77 10.74 -10.55 1.68
N ALA A 78 11.63 -9.73 2.21
CA ALA A 78 12.83 -10.19 2.89
C ALA A 78 12.49 -11.19 4.00
N GLN A 79 13.37 -12.16 4.21
CA GLN A 79 13.24 -13.20 5.23
C GLN A 79 14.22 -13.02 6.40
N ASN A 80 15.12 -12.04 6.30
CA ASN A 80 16.13 -11.69 7.28
C ASN A 80 16.52 -10.20 7.15
N ALA A 81 17.27 -9.69 8.11
CA ALA A 81 17.67 -8.28 8.15
C ALA A 81 18.55 -7.85 6.97
N ASP A 82 19.47 -8.70 6.49
CA ASP A 82 20.36 -8.34 5.39
C ASP A 82 19.60 -8.13 4.09
N ASP A 83 18.67 -9.04 3.77
CA ASP A 83 17.80 -8.91 2.60
C ASP A 83 16.84 -7.73 2.75
N PHE A 84 16.36 -7.44 3.96
CA PHE A 84 15.56 -6.25 4.24
C PHE A 84 16.29 -4.95 3.86
N TRP A 85 17.54 -4.79 4.32
CA TRP A 85 18.34 -3.61 4.02
C TRP A 85 18.66 -3.48 2.54
N LYS A 86 18.92 -4.60 1.86
CA LYS A 86 19.12 -4.63 0.42
C LYS A 86 17.87 -4.18 -0.34
N ASP A 87 16.70 -4.71 0.03
CA ASP A 87 15.42 -4.34 -0.57
C ASP A 87 15.11 -2.86 -0.33
N LEU A 88 15.25 -2.37 0.90
CA LEU A 88 14.98 -0.97 1.24
C LEU A 88 15.86 -0.01 0.45
N ASN A 89 17.18 -0.25 0.42
CA ASN A 89 18.09 0.61 -0.33
C ASN A 89 17.83 0.56 -1.83
N THR A 90 17.47 -0.60 -2.37
CA THR A 90 17.06 -0.74 -3.78
C THR A 90 15.77 0.06 -4.06
N SER A 91 14.77 -0.04 -3.19
CA SER A 91 13.50 0.69 -3.33
C SER A 91 13.71 2.21 -3.29
N LEU A 92 14.54 2.71 -2.37
CA LEU A 92 14.89 4.13 -2.29
C LEU A 92 15.57 4.63 -3.58
N ASN A 93 16.55 3.87 -4.09
CA ASN A 93 17.25 4.20 -5.33
C ASN A 93 16.31 4.19 -6.54
N ASN A 94 15.48 3.16 -6.68
CA ASN A 94 14.54 3.03 -7.79
C ASN A 94 13.54 4.19 -7.82
N MET A 95 12.99 4.54 -6.66
CA MET A 95 12.01 5.61 -6.52
C MET A 95 12.64 7.00 -6.46
N LYS A 96 13.99 7.11 -6.49
CA LYS A 96 14.74 8.38 -6.43
C LYS A 96 14.32 9.25 -5.24
N THR A 97 14.28 8.67 -4.06
CA THR A 97 13.85 9.33 -2.83
C THR A 97 14.69 8.88 -1.64
N ASP A 98 14.83 9.75 -0.66
CA ASP A 98 15.55 9.46 0.58
C ASP A 98 14.68 8.78 1.64
N TYR A 99 13.35 8.76 1.43
CA TYR A 99 12.42 8.17 2.38
C TYR A 99 11.21 7.54 1.70
N ILE A 100 10.61 6.57 2.38
CA ILE A 100 9.35 5.92 2.02
C ILE A 100 8.31 6.25 3.09
N ASP A 101 7.09 6.60 2.70
CA ASP A 101 6.07 6.94 3.69
C ASP A 101 5.58 5.71 4.43
N ILE A 102 5.23 4.62 3.72
CA ILE A 102 4.78 3.37 4.34
C ILE A 102 5.61 2.22 3.77
N TYR A 103 6.42 1.58 4.63
CA TYR A 103 7.16 0.39 4.24
C TYR A 103 6.54 -0.84 4.87
N GLN A 104 6.23 -1.85 4.04
CA GLN A 104 5.39 -2.97 4.45
C GLN A 104 6.10 -4.30 4.30
N PHE A 105 5.86 -5.23 5.22
CA PHE A 105 6.15 -6.65 4.99
C PHE A 105 5.16 -7.21 3.98
N HIS A 106 5.65 -7.88 2.93
CA HIS A 106 4.87 -8.33 1.78
C HIS A 106 4.35 -9.76 1.95
N ASN A 107 3.19 -9.92 2.55
CA ASN A 107 2.47 -11.20 2.70
C ASN A 107 3.30 -12.29 3.41
N PRO A 108 3.98 -11.99 4.51
CA PRO A 108 4.72 -12.98 5.28
C PRO A 108 3.77 -14.07 5.79
N SER A 109 4.31 -15.29 6.03
CA SER A 109 3.56 -16.41 6.59
C SER A 109 3.28 -16.29 8.09
N PHE A 110 3.93 -15.34 8.75
CA PHE A 110 3.85 -15.03 10.18
C PHE A 110 3.77 -13.50 10.36
N CYS A 111 3.50 -13.04 11.57
CA CYS A 111 3.54 -11.62 11.92
C CYS A 111 4.94 -11.29 12.46
N PRO A 112 5.83 -10.55 11.73
CA PRO A 112 7.12 -10.14 12.24
C PRO A 112 7.01 -9.29 13.51
N LYS A 113 7.77 -9.63 14.54
CA LYS A 113 7.75 -8.98 15.87
C LYS A 113 9.18 -8.84 16.42
N PRO A 114 9.39 -7.97 17.40
CA PRO A 114 10.66 -7.90 18.10
C PRO A 114 11.05 -9.25 18.71
N ASN A 115 12.32 -9.63 18.57
CA ASN A 115 12.89 -10.86 19.11
C ASN A 115 12.29 -12.16 18.57
N ASP A 116 11.73 -12.15 17.35
CA ASP A 116 11.21 -13.36 16.69
C ASP A 116 12.32 -14.22 16.04
N GLY A 117 13.57 -13.79 16.15
CA GLY A 117 14.75 -14.48 15.60
C GLY A 117 15.04 -14.14 14.13
N THR A 118 14.20 -13.38 13.43
CA THR A 118 14.44 -12.98 12.05
C THR A 118 15.21 -11.67 11.91
N GLY A 119 15.15 -10.79 12.91
CA GLY A 119 15.70 -9.44 12.87
C GLY A 119 14.95 -8.47 11.95
N LEU A 120 13.84 -8.90 11.36
CA LEU A 120 13.08 -8.10 10.40
C LEU A 120 12.42 -6.88 11.03
N TYR A 121 11.79 -7.06 12.20
CA TYR A 121 11.09 -5.97 12.85
C TYR A 121 12.09 -4.96 13.45
N GLU A 122 13.22 -5.43 13.96
CA GLU A 122 14.32 -4.58 14.42
C GLU A 122 14.88 -3.73 13.28
N ALA A 123 15.12 -4.33 12.10
CA ALA A 123 15.55 -3.60 10.90
C ALA A 123 14.53 -2.54 10.47
N MET A 124 13.23 -2.83 10.60
CA MET A 124 12.16 -1.87 10.33
C MET A 124 12.20 -0.68 11.30
N LEU A 125 12.40 -0.93 12.60
CA LEU A 125 12.54 0.12 13.61
C LEU A 125 13.79 0.97 13.37
N GLU A 126 14.91 0.35 13.02
CA GLU A 126 16.14 1.05 12.70
C GLU A 126 15.98 1.92 11.44
N ALA A 127 15.35 1.41 10.39
CA ALA A 127 15.05 2.18 9.19
C ALA A 127 14.17 3.41 9.48
N LYS A 128 13.21 3.25 10.41
CA LYS A 128 12.38 4.36 10.89
C LYS A 128 13.21 5.38 11.69
N ALA A 129 14.08 4.93 12.56
CA ALA A 129 14.98 5.80 13.33
C ALA A 129 15.97 6.56 12.44
N GLN A 130 16.44 5.95 11.35
CA GLN A 130 17.27 6.59 10.32
C GLN A 130 16.51 7.56 9.40
N GLY A 131 15.18 7.67 9.54
CA GLY A 131 14.33 8.49 8.68
C GLY A 131 14.12 7.94 7.26
N LYS A 132 14.56 6.72 6.97
CA LYS A 132 14.38 6.08 5.65
C LYS A 132 12.95 5.62 5.42
N ILE A 133 12.19 5.37 6.48
CA ILE A 133 10.76 5.08 6.43
C ILE A 133 10.03 5.89 7.49
N ARG A 134 8.78 6.26 7.23
CA ARG A 134 7.97 7.02 8.19
C ARG A 134 7.07 6.12 9.02
N PHE A 135 6.38 5.17 8.37
CA PHE A 135 5.40 4.30 8.98
C PHE A 135 5.65 2.83 8.61
N ILE A 136 5.35 1.95 9.58
CA ILE A 136 5.53 0.51 9.45
C ILE A 136 4.18 -0.12 9.08
N GLY A 137 4.17 -0.87 7.99
CA GLY A 137 2.97 -1.57 7.54
C GLY A 137 3.15 -3.07 7.38
N LEU A 138 2.02 -3.75 7.28
CA LEU A 138 1.96 -5.16 6.90
C LEU A 138 0.87 -5.37 5.86
N THR A 139 1.19 -6.03 4.75
CA THR A 139 0.18 -6.52 3.80
C THR A 139 0.06 -8.03 3.92
N ASN A 140 -1.15 -8.54 3.99
CA ASN A 140 -1.38 -9.98 4.09
C ASN A 140 -2.70 -10.40 3.45
N HIS A 141 -2.79 -11.70 3.11
CA HIS A 141 -4.01 -12.35 2.62
C HIS A 141 -4.60 -13.31 3.66
N ARG A 142 -3.87 -13.55 4.78
CA ARG A 142 -4.28 -14.46 5.84
C ARG A 142 -4.90 -13.68 6.98
N LEU A 143 -6.16 -13.98 7.29
CA LEU A 143 -6.90 -13.36 8.39
C LEU A 143 -6.13 -13.45 9.73
N ALA A 144 -5.57 -14.63 10.04
CA ALA A 144 -4.86 -14.84 11.30
C ALA A 144 -3.64 -13.90 11.45
N VAL A 145 -2.84 -13.73 10.39
CA VAL A 145 -1.67 -12.86 10.42
C VAL A 145 -2.07 -11.39 10.48
N ALA A 146 -3.11 -10.99 9.75
CA ALA A 146 -3.61 -9.62 9.80
C ALA A 146 -4.18 -9.28 11.19
N GLN A 147 -4.95 -10.18 11.80
CA GLN A 147 -5.47 -10.00 13.16
C GLN A 147 -4.34 -9.94 14.19
N GLU A 148 -3.36 -10.84 14.09
CA GLU A 148 -2.19 -10.84 14.97
C GLU A 148 -1.41 -9.52 14.88
N ALA A 149 -1.25 -8.96 13.68
CA ALA A 149 -0.60 -7.68 13.48
C ALA A 149 -1.39 -6.53 14.13
N ILE A 150 -2.73 -6.54 14.03
CA ILE A 150 -3.60 -5.56 14.70
C ILE A 150 -3.44 -5.65 16.21
N ASP A 151 -3.53 -6.87 16.77
CA ASP A 151 -3.50 -7.12 18.21
C ASP A 151 -2.14 -6.81 18.83
N SER A 152 -1.07 -6.95 18.05
CA SER A 152 0.29 -6.64 18.50
C SER A 152 0.51 -5.14 18.81
N GLY A 153 -0.25 -4.24 18.19
CA GLY A 153 -0.06 -2.80 18.29
C GLY A 153 1.23 -2.26 17.64
N LEU A 154 2.00 -3.12 16.96
CA LEU A 154 3.33 -2.82 16.41
C LEU A 154 3.28 -2.10 15.05
N TYR A 155 2.16 -2.17 14.34
CA TYR A 155 2.02 -1.66 12.98
C TYR A 155 1.23 -0.36 12.94
N ASP A 156 1.58 0.50 11.99
CA ASP A 156 0.86 1.75 11.73
C ASP A 156 -0.26 1.53 10.70
N THR A 157 -0.07 0.59 9.75
CA THR A 157 -1.04 0.27 8.71
C THR A 157 -1.15 -1.23 8.44
N ILE A 158 -2.37 -1.65 8.06
CA ILE A 158 -2.66 -2.99 7.56
C ILE A 158 -3.23 -2.88 6.15
N GLN A 159 -2.63 -3.60 5.19
CA GLN A 159 -3.17 -3.74 3.85
C GLN A 159 -3.74 -5.15 3.68
N PHE A 160 -5.04 -5.24 3.36
CA PHE A 160 -5.77 -6.51 3.31
C PHE A 160 -6.77 -6.51 2.15
N PRO A 161 -7.08 -7.69 1.54
CA PRO A 161 -8.13 -7.78 0.53
C PRO A 161 -9.48 -7.34 1.09
N PHE A 162 -10.11 -6.36 0.44
CA PHE A 162 -11.41 -5.91 0.84
C PHE A 162 -12.21 -5.43 -0.37
N CYS A 163 -13.35 -6.05 -0.62
CA CYS A 163 -14.23 -5.75 -1.73
C CYS A 163 -15.65 -6.22 -1.41
N TYR A 164 -16.57 -6.06 -2.33
CA TYR A 164 -17.97 -6.50 -2.20
C TYR A 164 -18.16 -7.98 -1.82
N LEU A 165 -17.15 -8.84 -2.07
CA LEU A 165 -17.19 -10.27 -1.71
C LEU A 165 -16.61 -10.54 -0.30
N ALA A 166 -16.40 -9.50 0.50
CA ALA A 166 -15.89 -9.62 1.87
C ALA A 166 -16.85 -10.42 2.74
N THR A 167 -16.28 -11.32 3.53
CA THR A 167 -17.01 -12.07 4.57
C THR A 167 -17.08 -11.26 5.86
N ASP A 168 -17.91 -11.69 6.83
CA ASP A 168 -17.97 -11.06 8.16
C ASP A 168 -16.60 -11.01 8.85
N LYS A 169 -15.74 -12.01 8.60
CA LYS A 169 -14.38 -12.05 9.13
C LYS A 169 -13.49 -10.97 8.50
N ASP A 170 -13.64 -10.71 7.22
CA ASP A 170 -12.90 -9.64 6.52
C ASP A 170 -13.37 -8.27 6.98
N ILE A 171 -14.68 -8.11 7.20
CA ILE A 171 -15.28 -6.89 7.76
C ILE A 171 -14.74 -6.64 9.17
N ALA A 172 -14.62 -7.68 10.00
CA ALA A 172 -14.07 -7.56 11.34
C ALA A 172 -12.64 -7.03 11.35
N ILE A 173 -11.79 -7.37 10.35
CA ILE A 173 -10.45 -6.77 10.20
C ILE A 173 -10.54 -5.26 10.01
N VAL A 174 -11.43 -4.79 9.13
CA VAL A 174 -11.65 -3.35 8.89
C VAL A 174 -12.07 -2.63 10.17
N GLU A 175 -13.03 -3.21 10.90
CA GLU A 175 -13.54 -2.64 12.14
C GLU A 175 -12.48 -2.65 13.27
N ASN A 176 -11.71 -3.73 13.38
CA ASN A 176 -10.61 -3.82 14.33
C ASN A 176 -9.50 -2.80 14.04
N CYS A 177 -9.18 -2.55 12.76
CA CYS A 177 -8.28 -1.46 12.39
C CYS A 177 -8.83 -0.11 12.86
N LYS A 178 -10.13 0.16 12.64
CA LYS A 178 -10.77 1.40 13.11
C LYS A 178 -10.67 1.54 14.63
N LYS A 179 -11.05 0.49 15.37
CA LYS A 179 -11.03 0.47 16.83
C LYS A 179 -9.64 0.76 17.41
N ASN A 180 -8.59 0.27 16.75
CA ASN A 180 -7.21 0.43 17.18
C ASN A 180 -6.51 1.64 16.54
N ASN A 181 -7.24 2.49 15.80
CA ASN A 181 -6.69 3.63 15.07
C ASN A 181 -5.52 3.26 14.13
N LEU A 182 -5.59 2.07 13.49
CA LEU A 182 -4.66 1.66 12.43
C LEU A 182 -5.19 2.12 11.07
N GLY A 183 -4.25 2.53 10.21
CA GLY A 183 -4.57 2.77 8.80
C GLY A 183 -4.93 1.46 8.10
N PHE A 184 -6.13 1.38 7.52
CA PHE A 184 -6.52 0.23 6.71
C PHE A 184 -6.39 0.57 5.23
N ILE A 185 -5.66 -0.25 4.46
CA ILE A 185 -5.49 -0.08 3.02
C ILE A 185 -6.20 -1.24 2.32
N ALA A 186 -7.31 -0.94 1.65
CA ALA A 186 -8.03 -1.96 0.89
C ALA A 186 -7.27 -2.32 -0.39
N MET A 187 -6.95 -3.58 -0.60
CA MET A 187 -6.44 -4.10 -1.87
C MET A 187 -7.46 -5.00 -2.55
N LYS A 188 -7.33 -5.16 -3.87
CA LYS A 188 -8.21 -6.00 -4.69
C LYS A 188 -9.69 -5.58 -4.66
N GLY A 189 -9.99 -4.29 -4.62
CA GLY A 189 -11.35 -3.75 -4.58
C GLY A 189 -12.30 -4.26 -5.67
N LEU A 190 -11.75 -4.68 -6.83
CA LEU A 190 -12.50 -5.34 -7.91
C LEU A 190 -12.25 -6.86 -7.97
N SER A 191 -11.75 -7.47 -6.88
CA SER A 191 -11.47 -8.91 -6.81
C SER A 191 -10.64 -9.45 -7.98
N GLY A 192 -9.58 -8.71 -8.38
CA GLY A 192 -8.73 -9.09 -9.52
C GLY A 192 -9.41 -8.99 -10.89
N GLY A 193 -10.52 -8.27 -10.98
CA GLY A 193 -11.30 -8.09 -12.21
C GLY A 193 -12.52 -9.02 -12.32
N LEU A 194 -12.83 -9.80 -11.29
CA LEU A 194 -14.06 -10.59 -11.22
C LEU A 194 -15.30 -9.70 -11.04
N ILE A 195 -15.16 -8.58 -10.34
CA ILE A 195 -16.24 -7.60 -10.16
C ILE A 195 -16.14 -6.61 -11.32
N THR A 196 -17.12 -6.65 -12.21
CA THR A 196 -17.18 -5.80 -13.40
C THR A 196 -17.94 -4.48 -13.17
N ASN A 197 -18.83 -4.43 -12.17
CA ASN A 197 -19.52 -3.21 -11.77
C ASN A 197 -18.66 -2.45 -10.74
N SER A 198 -17.77 -1.59 -11.24
CA SER A 198 -16.89 -0.80 -10.41
C SER A 198 -17.63 0.19 -9.51
N ALA A 199 -18.71 0.81 -10.01
CA ALA A 199 -19.51 1.77 -9.24
C ALA A 199 -20.13 1.10 -7.99
N ALA A 200 -20.70 -0.09 -8.13
CA ALA A 200 -21.25 -0.84 -7.00
C ALA A 200 -20.15 -1.28 -6.02
N ALA A 201 -18.98 -1.71 -6.53
CA ALA A 201 -17.83 -2.09 -5.68
C ALA A 201 -17.34 -0.91 -4.84
N TYR A 202 -17.18 0.26 -5.44
CA TYR A 202 -16.78 1.47 -4.73
C TYR A 202 -17.84 1.95 -3.75
N ALA A 203 -19.13 1.91 -4.12
CA ALA A 203 -20.22 2.27 -3.22
C ALA A 203 -20.26 1.37 -1.98
N PHE A 204 -19.95 0.08 -2.12
CA PHE A 204 -19.79 -0.82 -0.98
C PHE A 204 -18.65 -0.39 -0.06
N MET A 205 -17.46 -0.16 -0.60
CA MET A 205 -16.30 0.24 0.21
C MET A 205 -16.48 1.62 0.86
N ALA A 206 -17.20 2.52 0.20
CA ALA A 206 -17.49 3.85 0.72
C ALA A 206 -18.38 3.86 1.98
N GLN A 207 -19.07 2.76 2.31
CA GLN A 207 -19.86 2.61 3.54
C GLN A 207 -18.94 2.51 4.78
N TYR A 208 -17.65 2.21 4.59
CA TYR A 208 -16.65 2.12 5.64
C TYR A 208 -15.81 3.38 5.66
N ASP A 209 -16.02 4.24 6.64
CA ASP A 209 -15.34 5.54 6.77
C ASP A 209 -13.84 5.43 7.10
N ASN A 210 -13.42 4.28 7.63
CA ASN A 210 -12.02 3.96 7.93
C ASN A 210 -11.30 3.17 6.81
N VAL A 211 -11.91 3.02 5.64
CA VAL A 211 -11.26 2.49 4.42
C VAL A 211 -10.85 3.68 3.54
N PRO A 212 -9.73 4.35 3.89
CA PRO A 212 -9.34 5.58 3.21
C PRO A 212 -8.82 5.36 1.80
N VAL A 213 -8.35 4.16 1.48
CA VAL A 213 -7.78 3.85 0.18
C VAL A 213 -8.42 2.59 -0.37
N SER A 214 -9.14 2.76 -1.46
CA SER A 214 -9.60 1.65 -2.29
C SER A 214 -8.55 1.38 -3.36
N TYR A 215 -7.82 0.29 -3.16
CA TYR A 215 -6.77 -0.11 -4.08
C TYR A 215 -7.35 -0.90 -5.25
N THR A 216 -7.35 -0.32 -6.44
CA THR A 216 -7.83 -0.99 -7.65
C THR A 216 -6.70 -1.39 -8.55
N HIS A 217 -6.59 -2.66 -8.82
CA HIS A 217 -5.84 -3.18 -9.96
C HIS A 217 -6.66 -2.92 -11.23
N LEU A 218 -6.67 -1.68 -11.71
CA LEU A 218 -7.25 -1.40 -13.02
C LEU A 218 -6.33 -2.02 -14.08
N ARG A 219 -6.88 -2.84 -14.96
CA ARG A 219 -6.18 -3.21 -16.19
C ARG A 219 -5.92 -1.93 -16.98
N ALA A 220 -4.73 -1.80 -17.57
CA ALA A 220 -4.34 -0.61 -18.34
C ALA A 220 -5.36 -0.18 -19.42
N HIS A 221 -6.24 -1.09 -19.87
CA HIS A 221 -7.35 -0.82 -20.78
C HIS A 221 -8.58 -0.18 -20.13
N GLU A 222 -8.78 -0.34 -18.81
CA GLU A 222 -9.93 0.21 -18.10
C GLU A 222 -9.69 1.64 -17.66
N THR A 223 -8.43 2.01 -17.40
CA THR A 223 -8.03 3.38 -17.04
C THR A 223 -8.39 4.40 -18.14
N ARG A 224 -8.41 3.98 -19.40
CA ARG A 224 -8.81 4.86 -20.53
C ARG A 224 -10.33 5.04 -20.70
N ARG A 225 -11.17 4.24 -20.04
CA ARG A 225 -12.65 4.28 -20.20
C ARG A 225 -13.37 4.94 -19.01
N HIS A 226 -12.71 5.18 -17.90
CA HIS A 226 -13.34 5.64 -16.65
C HIS A 226 -12.65 6.88 -16.02
N LEU A 227 -11.72 7.49 -16.75
CA LEU A 227 -11.20 8.83 -16.54
C LEU A 227 -11.67 9.74 -17.67
#